data_53caccb4e63b3c5981a9b0de5b2303bd
#
_entry.id   53caccb4e63b3c5981a9b0de5b2303bd
#
_cell.length_a   1.000
_cell.length_b   1.000
_cell.length_c   1.000
_cell.angle_alpha   90.00
_cell.angle_beta   90.00
_cell.angle_gamma   90.00
#
_symmetry.space_group_name_H-M   'P 1'
#
loop_
_entity.id
_entity.type
_entity.pdbx_description
1 polymer ?
#
loop_
_entity_poly.entity_id
_entity_poly.type
_entity_poly.pdbx_seq_one_letter_code
_entity_poly.pdbx_strand_id
1 'polypeptide(L)'
;MEEVTTASRKDDHIRINIEEDVQFKSISNGLDNLYFNHNALPDLDFDDIDTNITLLGKKLSMPLLISCMTGGTPKAGKINRILAEAAQHTGIGLGLGSMRVALEDSTSLASFQLRDMAPDILLFANI
;
A
#
# COMPACT_ATOMS: atom_id res chain seq x y z
N MET A 1 1.63 -34.39 5.89
CA MET A 1 1.59 -33.13 5.10
C MET A 1 1.04 -32.09 6.06
N GLU A 2 1.82 -31.06 6.39
CA GLU A 2 1.31 -29.93 7.16
C GLU A 2 0.20 -29.24 6.36
N GLU A 3 -0.90 -28.96 7.00
CA GLU A 3 -2.03 -28.27 6.40
C GLU A 3 -1.63 -26.82 6.14
N VAL A 4 -1.60 -26.41 4.87
CA VAL A 4 -1.20 -25.04 4.47
C VAL A 4 -2.33 -24.10 4.86
N THR A 5 -2.15 -23.38 5.97
CA THR A 5 -3.13 -22.39 6.46
C THR A 5 -3.04 -21.06 5.69
N THR A 6 -4.10 -20.24 5.75
CA THR A 6 -4.09 -18.89 5.17
C THR A 6 -2.99 -18.02 5.79
N ALA A 7 -2.71 -18.18 7.07
CA ALA A 7 -1.65 -17.45 7.78
C ALA A 7 -0.25 -17.86 7.28
N SER A 8 0.03 -19.17 7.16
CA SER A 8 1.34 -19.63 6.67
C SER A 8 1.64 -19.15 5.26
N ARG A 9 0.64 -19.14 4.37
CA ARG A 9 0.79 -18.57 3.02
C ARG A 9 1.14 -17.08 3.03
N LYS A 10 0.59 -16.31 3.97
CA LYS A 10 0.88 -14.87 4.08
C LYS A 10 2.30 -14.60 4.57
N ASP A 11 2.82 -15.40 5.47
CA ASP A 11 4.21 -15.31 5.91
C ASP A 11 5.18 -15.75 4.80
N ASP A 12 4.83 -16.78 4.03
CA ASP A 12 5.58 -17.19 2.84
C ASP A 12 5.63 -16.10 1.77
N HIS A 13 4.52 -15.37 1.52
CA HIS A 13 4.52 -14.23 0.60
C HIS A 13 5.53 -13.17 1.01
N ILE A 14 5.60 -12.84 2.30
CA ILE A 14 6.59 -11.87 2.80
C ILE A 14 8.01 -12.41 2.62
N ARG A 15 8.26 -13.67 2.99
CA ARG A 15 9.58 -14.31 2.86
C ARG A 15 10.05 -14.33 1.41
N ILE A 16 9.23 -14.81 0.49
CA ILE A 16 9.54 -14.91 -0.95
C ILE A 16 9.90 -13.53 -1.52
N ASN A 17 9.13 -12.49 -1.18
CA ASN A 17 9.40 -11.14 -1.68
C ASN A 17 10.68 -10.51 -1.12
N ILE A 18 11.18 -11.00 0.03
CA ILE A 18 12.43 -10.50 0.63
C ILE A 18 13.64 -11.30 0.14
N GLU A 19 13.50 -12.62 -0.03
CA GLU A 19 14.62 -13.55 -0.21
C GLU A 19 14.83 -13.98 -1.66
N GLU A 20 13.80 -13.83 -2.52
CA GLU A 20 13.83 -14.37 -3.89
C GLU A 20 13.67 -13.28 -4.96
N ASP A 21 14.09 -13.55 -6.18
CA ASP A 21 13.86 -12.67 -7.33
C ASP A 21 12.42 -12.83 -7.84
N VAL A 22 11.58 -11.89 -7.45
CA VAL A 22 10.15 -11.83 -7.84
C VAL A 22 9.86 -10.81 -8.95
N GLN A 23 10.91 -10.31 -9.63
CA GLN A 23 10.75 -9.33 -10.69
C GLN A 23 10.13 -9.96 -11.95
N PHE A 24 9.27 -9.19 -12.62
CA PHE A 24 8.82 -9.54 -13.96
C PHE A 24 9.98 -9.42 -14.95
N LYS A 25 10.34 -10.53 -15.62
CA LYS A 25 11.49 -10.58 -16.52
C LYS A 25 11.16 -10.22 -17.98
N SER A 26 9.88 -10.31 -18.36
CA SER A 26 9.42 -10.14 -19.75
C SER A 26 8.27 -9.17 -19.94
N ILE A 27 7.73 -8.62 -18.85
CA ILE A 27 6.59 -7.70 -18.87
C ILE A 27 6.96 -6.47 -18.04
N SER A 28 6.77 -5.26 -18.61
CA SER A 28 6.88 -4.00 -17.87
C SER A 28 5.49 -3.43 -17.57
N ASN A 29 5.41 -2.46 -16.66
CA ASN A 29 4.19 -1.72 -16.36
C ASN A 29 3.83 -0.70 -17.45
N GLY A 30 4.64 -0.56 -18.50
CA GLY A 30 4.43 0.34 -19.62
C GLY A 30 4.86 1.80 -19.35
N LEU A 31 5.35 2.13 -18.18
CA LEU A 31 5.84 3.50 -17.89
C LEU A 31 7.04 3.88 -18.76
N ASP A 32 7.81 2.89 -19.24
CA ASP A 32 8.92 3.09 -20.19
C ASP A 32 8.49 3.71 -21.53
N ASN A 33 7.19 3.67 -21.85
CA ASN A 33 6.61 4.23 -23.06
C ASN A 33 6.06 5.66 -22.86
N LEU A 34 6.18 6.21 -21.66
CA LEU A 34 5.69 7.55 -21.34
C LEU A 34 6.87 8.52 -21.28
N TYR A 35 6.74 9.63 -21.99
CA TYR A 35 7.75 10.68 -22.06
C TYR A 35 7.10 12.03 -21.76
N PHE A 36 7.78 12.85 -20.98
CA PHE A 36 7.38 14.24 -20.79
C PHE A 36 7.88 15.08 -21.95
N ASN A 37 7.05 16.01 -22.43
CA ASN A 37 7.52 17.04 -23.32
C ASN A 37 8.48 17.97 -22.55
N HIS A 38 9.74 17.99 -22.99
CA HIS A 38 10.73 18.85 -22.34
C HIS A 38 10.41 20.34 -22.55
N ASN A 39 10.38 21.10 -21.45
CA ASN A 39 10.29 22.54 -21.47
C ASN A 39 11.42 23.11 -20.61
N ALA A 40 12.40 23.78 -21.24
CA ALA A 40 13.60 24.28 -20.55
C ALA A 40 13.32 25.48 -19.66
N LEU A 41 12.27 26.26 -19.98
CA LEU A 41 11.84 27.46 -19.24
C LEU A 41 10.32 27.38 -19.03
N PRO A 42 9.86 26.66 -18.00
CA PRO A 42 8.43 26.37 -17.81
C PRO A 42 7.61 27.58 -17.33
N ASP A 43 8.23 28.71 -16.98
CA ASP A 43 7.58 29.88 -16.36
C ASP A 43 6.73 29.51 -15.11
N LEU A 44 7.20 28.51 -14.36
CA LEU A 44 6.56 27.99 -13.18
C LEU A 44 7.61 27.83 -12.08
N ASP A 45 7.33 28.36 -10.89
CA ASP A 45 8.16 28.09 -9.73
C ASP A 45 7.87 26.69 -9.19
N PHE A 46 8.88 26.04 -8.64
CA PHE A 46 8.75 24.71 -8.03
C PHE A 46 7.71 24.72 -6.90
N ASP A 47 7.67 25.80 -6.13
CA ASP A 47 6.75 25.95 -4.99
C ASP A 47 5.28 26.20 -5.42
N ASP A 48 5.04 26.52 -6.70
CA ASP A 48 3.70 26.67 -7.26
C ASP A 48 3.06 25.34 -7.68
N ILE A 49 3.81 24.24 -7.62
CA ILE A 49 3.32 22.92 -8.04
C ILE A 49 2.37 22.35 -6.97
N ASP A 50 1.08 22.29 -7.28
CA ASP A 50 0.08 21.65 -6.45
C ASP A 50 -0.20 20.22 -6.90
N THR A 51 0.16 19.23 -6.06
CA THR A 51 -0.09 17.81 -6.28
C THR A 51 -1.32 17.28 -5.56
N ASN A 52 -2.04 18.13 -4.83
CA ASN A 52 -3.20 17.70 -4.04
C ASN A 52 -4.34 17.22 -4.92
N ILE A 53 -5.00 16.15 -4.50
CA ILE A 53 -6.24 15.65 -5.10
C ILE A 53 -7.29 15.36 -4.01
N THR A 54 -8.54 15.29 -4.43
CA THR A 54 -9.62 14.75 -3.59
C THR A 54 -10.12 13.46 -4.22
N LEU A 55 -10.03 12.36 -3.47
CA LEU A 55 -10.50 11.04 -3.89
C LEU A 55 -11.46 10.48 -2.83
N LEU A 56 -12.67 10.11 -3.26
CA LEU A 56 -13.72 9.57 -2.37
C LEU A 56 -13.98 10.42 -1.13
N GLY A 57 -13.95 11.75 -1.29
CA GLY A 57 -14.17 12.71 -0.22
C GLY A 57 -12.99 12.90 0.75
N LYS A 58 -11.86 12.25 0.52
CA LYS A 58 -10.62 12.44 1.27
C LYS A 58 -9.62 13.25 0.45
N LYS A 59 -9.00 14.25 1.09
CA LYS A 59 -7.92 15.02 0.50
C LYS A 59 -6.61 14.23 0.63
N LEU A 60 -5.89 14.11 -0.48
CA LEU A 60 -4.55 13.52 -0.56
C LEU A 60 -3.55 14.59 -0.98
N SER A 61 -2.34 14.54 -0.46
CA SER A 61 -1.25 15.46 -0.82
C SER A 61 -0.72 15.19 -2.24
N MET A 62 -0.93 13.99 -2.77
CA MET A 62 -0.57 13.61 -4.13
C MET A 62 -1.36 12.37 -4.57
N PRO A 63 -1.51 12.09 -5.87
CA PRO A 63 -2.26 10.96 -6.39
C PRO A 63 -1.51 9.62 -6.23
N LEU A 64 -1.14 9.29 -5.00
CA LEU A 64 -0.46 8.05 -4.64
C LEU A 64 -1.28 7.22 -3.67
N LEU A 65 -1.18 5.91 -3.85
CA LEU A 65 -1.80 4.90 -3.01
C LEU A 65 -0.80 3.76 -2.77
N ILE A 66 -0.56 3.41 -1.52
CA ILE A 66 0.13 2.16 -1.16
C ILE A 66 -0.83 1.01 -1.48
N SER A 67 -0.41 0.12 -2.36
CA SER A 67 -1.24 -0.99 -2.84
C SER A 67 -1.57 -2.01 -1.74
N CYS A 68 -2.65 -2.75 -1.95
CA CYS A 68 -3.15 -3.79 -1.03
C CYS A 68 -2.24 -5.02 -1.01
N MET A 69 -1.32 -5.14 -0.06
CA MET A 69 -0.29 -6.20 -0.09
C MET A 69 -0.44 -7.23 1.01
N THR A 70 -0.53 -6.83 2.29
CA THR A 70 -0.37 -7.78 3.40
C THR A 70 -1.36 -7.55 4.55
N GLY A 71 -1.43 -8.51 5.46
CA GLY A 71 -2.26 -8.50 6.67
C GLY A 71 -2.52 -9.92 7.17
N GLY A 72 -3.05 -10.08 8.37
CA GLY A 72 -3.50 -11.37 8.92
C GLY A 72 -2.46 -12.14 9.72
N THR A 73 -1.22 -11.67 9.83
CA THR A 73 -0.22 -12.22 10.74
C THR A 73 0.38 -11.12 11.61
N PRO A 74 1.00 -11.42 12.76
CA PRO A 74 1.66 -10.42 13.58
C PRO A 74 2.77 -9.65 12.84
N LYS A 75 3.52 -10.31 11.97
CA LYS A 75 4.56 -9.70 11.13
C LYS A 75 3.93 -8.74 10.11
N ALA A 76 2.88 -9.15 9.43
CA ALA A 76 2.13 -8.32 8.50
C ALA A 76 1.48 -7.11 9.19
N GLY A 77 0.98 -7.29 10.41
CA GLY A 77 0.44 -6.19 11.23
C GLY A 77 1.48 -5.11 11.52
N LYS A 78 2.73 -5.48 11.85
CA LYS A 78 3.82 -4.52 12.03
C LYS A 78 4.12 -3.74 10.75
N ILE A 79 4.15 -4.42 9.61
CA ILE A 79 4.35 -3.78 8.30
C ILE A 79 3.21 -2.79 8.03
N ASN A 80 1.95 -3.19 8.20
CA ASN A 80 0.79 -2.35 7.98
C ASN A 80 0.82 -1.08 8.86
N ARG A 81 1.24 -1.19 10.12
CA ARG A 81 1.36 -0.04 11.02
C ARG A 81 2.41 0.96 10.52
N ILE A 82 3.59 0.49 10.10
CA ILE A 82 4.64 1.35 9.52
C ILE A 82 4.14 2.05 8.25
N LEU A 83 3.45 1.32 7.38
CA LEU A 83 2.90 1.88 6.15
C LEU A 83 1.78 2.89 6.43
N ALA A 84 0.94 2.63 7.43
CA ALA A 84 -0.13 3.55 7.83
C ALA A 84 0.43 4.85 8.42
N GLU A 85 1.46 4.77 9.25
CA GLU A 85 2.16 5.94 9.80
C GLU A 85 2.80 6.77 8.67
N ALA A 86 3.47 6.11 7.74
CA ALA A 86 4.06 6.77 6.58
C ALA A 86 2.98 7.43 5.70
N ALA A 87 1.87 6.75 5.43
CA ALA A 87 0.76 7.29 4.66
C ALA A 87 0.11 8.49 5.35
N GLN A 88 -0.07 8.43 6.68
CA GLN A 88 -0.59 9.55 7.48
C GLN A 88 0.35 10.76 7.42
N HIS A 89 1.65 10.52 7.54
CA HIS A 89 2.65 11.60 7.51
C HIS A 89 2.75 12.27 6.13
N THR A 90 2.66 11.48 5.06
CA THR A 90 2.79 11.99 3.68
C THR A 90 1.47 12.41 3.05
N GLY A 91 0.33 12.12 3.68
CA GLY A 91 -1.00 12.45 3.16
C GLY A 91 -1.40 11.64 1.93
N ILE A 92 -0.93 10.38 1.81
CA ILE A 92 -1.30 9.48 0.70
C ILE A 92 -2.30 8.41 1.17
N GLY A 93 -2.86 7.64 0.23
CA GLY A 93 -3.78 6.56 0.55
C GLY A 93 -3.07 5.25 0.89
N LEU A 94 -3.79 4.33 1.55
CA LEU A 94 -3.32 2.97 1.87
C LEU A 94 -4.41 1.95 1.58
N GLY A 95 -4.07 0.86 0.90
CA GLY A 95 -4.88 -0.33 0.75
C GLY A 95 -4.41 -1.46 1.66
N LEU A 96 -5.33 -2.07 2.38
CA LEU A 96 -5.07 -3.25 3.20
C LEU A 96 -4.99 -4.50 2.32
N GLY A 97 -4.15 -5.46 2.67
CA GLY A 97 -4.18 -6.78 2.06
C GLY A 97 -5.49 -7.52 2.40
N SER A 98 -5.79 -8.61 1.69
CA SER A 98 -7.06 -9.33 1.84
C SER A 98 -7.38 -9.63 3.31
N MET A 99 -8.56 -9.17 3.74
CA MET A 99 -9.09 -9.34 5.09
C MET A 99 -9.83 -10.69 5.26
N ARG A 100 -9.84 -11.55 4.24
CA ARG A 100 -10.51 -12.86 4.30
C ARG A 100 -10.12 -13.65 5.54
N VAL A 101 -8.83 -13.63 5.91
CA VAL A 101 -8.34 -14.35 7.10
C VAL A 101 -9.02 -13.88 8.39
N ALA A 102 -9.49 -12.64 8.46
CA ALA A 102 -10.21 -12.14 9.63
C ALA A 102 -11.65 -12.69 9.74
N LEU A 103 -12.18 -13.25 8.66
CA LEU A 103 -13.46 -13.99 8.68
C LEU A 103 -13.25 -15.42 9.18
N GLU A 104 -12.08 -16.00 8.96
CA GLU A 104 -11.70 -17.36 9.39
C GLU A 104 -11.18 -17.35 10.85
N ASP A 105 -10.40 -16.33 11.20
CA ASP A 105 -9.81 -16.13 12.54
C ASP A 105 -9.89 -14.66 12.94
N SER A 106 -10.80 -14.37 13.86
CA SER A 106 -11.01 -13.00 14.38
C SER A 106 -9.80 -12.42 15.09
N THR A 107 -8.85 -13.22 15.57
CA THR A 107 -7.63 -12.72 16.22
C THR A 107 -6.72 -11.99 15.24
N SER A 108 -6.79 -12.34 13.95
CA SER A 108 -6.05 -11.70 12.87
C SER A 108 -6.51 -10.27 12.58
N LEU A 109 -7.72 -9.88 13.02
CA LEU A 109 -8.31 -8.56 12.78
C LEU A 109 -7.43 -7.42 13.29
N ALA A 110 -6.72 -7.62 14.40
CA ALA A 110 -5.82 -6.63 14.98
C ALA A 110 -4.74 -6.14 14.00
N SER A 111 -4.32 -6.99 13.04
CA SER A 111 -3.33 -6.63 12.02
C SER A 111 -3.83 -5.62 10.97
N PHE A 112 -5.13 -5.35 10.95
CA PHE A 112 -5.81 -4.44 10.02
C PHE A 112 -6.36 -3.18 10.71
N GLN A 113 -6.30 -3.12 12.05
CA GLN A 113 -6.77 -1.97 12.83
C GLN A 113 -5.69 -0.89 12.85
N LEU A 114 -5.85 0.15 12.02
CA LEU A 114 -4.86 1.19 11.80
C LEU A 114 -5.38 2.60 12.07
N ARG A 115 -6.68 2.77 12.36
CA ARG A 115 -7.30 4.09 12.54
C ARG A 115 -6.83 4.83 13.78
N ASP A 116 -6.29 4.13 14.76
CA ASP A 116 -5.69 4.71 15.96
C ASP A 116 -4.44 5.55 15.64
N MET A 117 -3.67 5.14 14.63
CA MET A 117 -2.44 5.84 14.23
C MET A 117 -2.56 6.60 12.89
N ALA A 118 -3.52 6.24 12.07
CA ALA A 118 -3.76 6.88 10.76
C ALA A 118 -5.26 7.24 10.61
N PRO A 119 -5.75 8.23 11.40
CA PRO A 119 -7.16 8.59 11.43
C PRO A 119 -7.66 9.22 10.13
N ASP A 120 -6.80 9.95 9.40
CA ASP A 120 -7.23 10.85 8.33
C ASP A 120 -7.08 10.27 6.93
N ILE A 121 -6.17 9.31 6.73
CA ILE A 121 -5.85 8.78 5.40
C ILE A 121 -7.05 8.13 4.72
N LEU A 122 -7.02 8.11 3.39
CA LEU A 122 -7.88 7.25 2.59
C LEU A 122 -7.42 5.80 2.77
N LEU A 123 -8.26 4.98 3.40
CA LEU A 123 -7.96 3.59 3.70
C LEU A 123 -8.95 2.68 2.96
N PHE A 124 -8.43 1.77 2.14
CA PHE A 124 -9.21 0.76 1.42
C PHE A 124 -9.17 -0.58 2.15
N ALA A 125 -10.33 -1.19 2.34
CA ALA A 125 -10.46 -2.59 2.72
C ALA A 125 -10.44 -3.47 1.47
N ASN A 126 -9.82 -4.64 1.56
CA ASN A 126 -9.80 -5.66 0.51
C ASN A 126 -10.50 -6.92 1.07
N ILE A 127 -11.69 -7.21 0.56
CA ILE A 127 -12.58 -8.28 1.04
C ILE A 127 -12.73 -9.35 -0.05
#